data_df9ad1adfb22fc3f9a76bb487b9bf99e
#
_entry.id   df9ad1adfb22fc3f9a76bb487b9bf99e
#
_cell.length_a   1.000
_cell.length_b   1.000
_cell.length_c   1.000
_cell.angle_alpha   90.00
_cell.angle_beta   90.00
_cell.angle_gamma   90.00
#
_symmetry.space_group_name_H-M   'P 1'
#
loop_
_entity.id
_entity.type
_entity.pdbx_description
1 polymer ?
#
loop_
_entity_poly.entity_id
_entity_poly.type
_entity_poly.pdbx_seq_one_letter_code
_entity_poly.pdbx_strand_id
1 'polypeptide(L)'
;MSQLVIASFLCVLSLLASADDRAETSPQALLEPANDCIFARSVRDYTPLDRSHLILRGPSRKRAYLVTVTGAATSLRTDWRIAFRTRDSRLCPWGDDAILVDDPVQRELRITSIREISDRDVDTLMVHFGRREADEQKAPEPADVPDAGVEELDRPIPSPQ
;
A
#
# COMPACT_ATOMS: atom_id res chain seq x y z
N MET A 1 -22.60 63.22 -22.84
CA MET A 1 -23.22 62.69 -21.61
C MET A 1 -22.87 61.25 -21.54
N SER A 2 -21.74 60.94 -21.14
CA SER A 2 -21.13 60.48 -19.89
C SER A 2 -22.01 59.53 -19.16
N GLN A 3 -21.70 58.28 -19.28
CA GLN A 3 -21.91 57.28 -18.21
C GLN A 3 -20.68 56.38 -18.13
N LEU A 4 -19.87 56.70 -17.18
CA LEU A 4 -18.76 55.86 -16.70
C LEU A 4 -19.38 54.71 -15.92
N VAL A 5 -19.30 53.51 -16.44
CA VAL A 5 -19.60 52.31 -15.68
C VAL A 5 -18.27 51.73 -15.19
N ILE A 6 -17.99 52.00 -13.95
CA ILE A 6 -16.86 51.39 -13.22
C ILE A 6 -17.27 49.94 -12.91
N ALA A 7 -16.84 49.07 -13.77
CA ALA A 7 -16.90 47.64 -13.47
C ALA A 7 -15.79 47.31 -12.46
N SER A 8 -16.20 47.29 -11.19
CA SER A 8 -15.35 46.76 -10.10
C SER A 8 -15.21 45.27 -10.28
N PHE A 9 -14.16 44.89 -10.96
CA PHE A 9 -13.80 43.49 -11.13
C PHE A 9 -13.17 43.00 -9.82
N LEU A 10 -14.02 42.46 -8.96
CA LEU A 10 -13.55 41.68 -7.80
C LEU A 10 -12.80 40.48 -8.31
N CYS A 11 -11.49 40.61 -8.27
CA CYS A 11 -10.57 39.52 -8.47
C CYS A 11 -10.68 38.62 -7.23
N VAL A 12 -11.62 37.67 -7.25
CA VAL A 12 -11.65 36.56 -6.30
C VAL A 12 -10.47 35.69 -6.65
N LEU A 13 -9.36 35.94 -5.97
CA LEU A 13 -8.25 35.01 -5.94
C LEU A 13 -8.77 33.71 -5.28
N SER A 14 -9.21 32.80 -6.11
CA SER A 14 -9.37 31.40 -5.71
C SER A 14 -7.99 30.88 -5.37
N LEU A 15 -7.67 30.88 -4.10
CA LEU A 15 -6.61 30.06 -3.55
C LEU A 15 -7.01 28.61 -3.87
N LEU A 16 -6.53 28.10 -4.99
CA LEU A 16 -6.40 26.66 -5.22
C LEU A 16 -5.41 26.18 -4.17
N ALA A 17 -5.93 25.84 -3.00
CA ALA A 17 -5.24 24.95 -2.10
C ALA A 17 -5.00 23.67 -2.89
N SER A 18 -3.79 23.51 -3.40
CA SER A 18 -3.28 22.22 -3.80
C SER A 18 -3.26 21.39 -2.51
N ALA A 19 -4.40 20.77 -2.21
CA ALA A 19 -4.39 19.64 -1.32
C ALA A 19 -3.43 18.66 -1.99
N ASP A 20 -2.30 18.45 -1.36
CA ASP A 20 -1.40 17.34 -1.61
C ASP A 20 -2.26 16.12 -1.38
N ASP A 21 -2.92 15.69 -2.44
CA ASP A 21 -3.84 14.57 -2.46
C ASP A 21 -2.99 13.29 -2.41
N ARG A 22 -2.34 13.11 -1.27
CA ARG A 22 -1.91 11.79 -0.82
C ARG A 22 -3.17 11.04 -0.38
N ALA A 23 -4.11 10.93 -1.31
CA ALA A 23 -5.27 10.11 -1.14
C ALA A 23 -4.78 8.73 -0.74
N GLU A 24 -5.06 8.38 0.47
CA GLU A 24 -4.86 7.03 1.00
C GLU A 24 -5.74 6.13 0.13
N THR A 25 -5.10 5.46 -0.84
CA THR A 25 -5.82 4.63 -1.80
C THR A 25 -6.52 3.54 -1.03
N SER A 26 -7.84 3.53 -1.05
CA SER A 26 -8.60 2.50 -0.35
C SER A 26 -8.25 1.11 -0.89
N PRO A 27 -8.25 0.06 -0.07
CA PRO A 27 -7.99 -1.30 -0.54
C PRO A 27 -8.89 -1.70 -1.71
N GLN A 28 -10.15 -1.27 -1.71
CA GLN A 28 -11.10 -1.54 -2.78
C GLN A 28 -10.67 -0.91 -4.11
N ALA A 29 -10.18 0.32 -4.10
CA ALA A 29 -9.70 0.99 -5.31
C ALA A 29 -8.44 0.30 -5.89
N LEU A 30 -7.61 -0.28 -5.03
CA LEU A 30 -6.46 -1.07 -5.47
C LEU A 30 -6.87 -2.39 -6.14
N LEU A 31 -7.99 -2.97 -5.72
CA LEU A 31 -8.52 -4.22 -6.26
C LEU A 31 -9.30 -4.05 -7.57
N GLU A 32 -9.58 -2.83 -7.99
CA GLU A 32 -10.20 -2.60 -9.29
C GLU A 32 -9.31 -3.12 -10.43
N PRO A 33 -9.88 -3.67 -11.52
CA PRO A 33 -9.10 -4.17 -12.63
C PRO A 33 -8.19 -3.10 -13.23
N ALA A 34 -6.94 -3.49 -13.53
CA ALA A 34 -5.97 -2.65 -14.21
C ALA A 34 -5.22 -3.47 -15.27
N ASN A 35 -4.64 -2.77 -16.23
CA ASN A 35 -4.10 -3.36 -17.44
C ASN A 35 -2.60 -3.08 -17.62
N ASP A 36 -1.85 -3.07 -16.54
CA ASP A 36 -0.40 -2.95 -16.62
C ASP A 36 0.23 -4.24 -17.14
N CYS A 37 1.44 -4.12 -17.69
CA CYS A 37 2.24 -5.27 -18.09
C CYS A 37 3.59 -5.23 -17.42
N ILE A 38 4.10 -6.39 -17.04
CA ILE A 38 5.43 -6.54 -16.44
C ILE A 38 6.26 -7.56 -17.23
N PHE A 39 7.57 -7.40 -17.21
CA PHE A 39 8.46 -8.41 -17.79
C PHE A 39 8.57 -9.60 -16.83
N ALA A 40 8.21 -10.81 -17.26
CA ALA A 40 8.27 -12.02 -16.44
C ALA A 40 9.66 -12.23 -15.82
N ARG A 41 10.72 -11.97 -16.60
CA ARG A 41 12.12 -12.09 -16.16
C ARG A 41 12.53 -11.03 -15.11
N SER A 42 11.76 -9.95 -14.95
CA SER A 42 12.04 -8.94 -13.93
C SER A 42 11.46 -9.30 -12.56
N VAL A 43 10.56 -10.24 -12.49
CA VAL A 43 10.00 -10.72 -11.23
C VAL A 43 11.08 -11.47 -10.43
N ARG A 44 11.25 -11.09 -9.18
CA ARG A 44 12.26 -11.68 -8.27
C ARG A 44 11.64 -12.37 -7.08
N ASP A 45 10.47 -11.89 -6.67
CA ASP A 45 9.80 -12.39 -5.50
C ASP A 45 8.30 -12.24 -5.65
N TYR A 46 7.54 -13.01 -4.88
CA TYR A 46 6.10 -12.88 -4.83
C TYR A 46 5.58 -13.10 -3.40
N THR A 47 4.47 -12.45 -3.11
CA THR A 47 3.77 -12.59 -1.84
C THR A 47 2.30 -12.89 -2.12
N PRO A 48 1.79 -14.08 -1.82
CA PRO A 48 0.38 -14.38 -1.97
C PRO A 48 -0.44 -13.67 -0.89
N LEU A 49 -1.47 -12.96 -1.29
CA LEU A 49 -2.42 -12.32 -0.40
C LEU A 49 -3.56 -13.28 -0.04
N ASP A 50 -4.19 -13.84 -1.06
CA ASP A 50 -5.21 -14.88 -0.93
C ASP A 50 -5.10 -15.91 -2.07
N ARG A 51 -6.19 -16.55 -2.44
CA ARG A 51 -6.23 -17.56 -3.51
C ARG A 51 -6.25 -16.98 -4.92
N SER A 52 -6.52 -15.69 -5.05
CA SER A 52 -6.72 -14.97 -6.32
C SER A 52 -5.86 -13.74 -6.48
N HIS A 53 -5.22 -13.30 -5.40
CA HIS A 53 -4.40 -12.08 -5.39
C HIS A 53 -3.00 -12.36 -4.88
N LEU A 54 -2.02 -11.82 -5.58
CA LEU A 54 -0.62 -11.89 -5.17
C LEU A 54 0.09 -10.60 -5.55
N ILE A 55 1.14 -10.30 -4.81
CA ILE A 55 2.05 -9.19 -5.09
C ILE A 55 3.29 -9.77 -5.74
N LEU A 56 3.64 -9.27 -6.94
CA LEU A 56 4.92 -9.55 -7.58
C LEU A 56 5.87 -8.38 -7.33
N ARG A 57 7.12 -8.70 -7.01
CA ARG A 57 8.16 -7.69 -6.80
C ARG A 57 9.22 -7.77 -7.90
N GLY A 58 9.59 -6.58 -8.40
CA GLY A 58 10.67 -6.42 -9.36
C GLY A 58 12.07 -6.46 -8.73
N PRO A 59 13.13 -6.25 -9.52
CA PRO A 59 14.51 -6.26 -9.03
C PRO A 59 14.82 -5.08 -8.09
N SER A 60 14.17 -3.95 -8.26
CA SER A 60 14.18 -2.89 -7.27
C SER A 60 13.00 -3.11 -6.32
N ARG A 61 13.23 -3.12 -5.03
CA ARG A 61 12.17 -3.27 -4.02
C ARG A 61 11.09 -2.18 -4.11
N LYS A 62 11.36 -1.11 -4.85
CA LYS A 62 10.46 0.04 -5.05
C LYS A 62 9.30 -0.20 -6.01
N ARG A 63 9.32 -1.30 -6.79
CA ARG A 63 8.24 -1.62 -7.74
C ARG A 63 7.58 -2.91 -7.33
N ALA A 64 6.33 -2.79 -6.98
CA ALA A 64 5.46 -3.92 -6.69
C ALA A 64 4.25 -3.88 -7.64
N TYR A 65 3.69 -5.04 -7.92
CA TYR A 65 2.53 -5.19 -8.78
C TYR A 65 1.51 -6.08 -8.09
N LEU A 66 0.32 -5.58 -7.92
CA LEU A 66 -0.82 -6.40 -7.54
C LEU A 66 -1.31 -7.16 -8.76
N VAL A 67 -1.35 -8.46 -8.66
CA VAL A 67 -1.81 -9.35 -9.73
C VAL A 67 -3.05 -10.09 -9.25
N THR A 68 -4.10 -10.02 -10.06
CA THR A 68 -5.32 -10.81 -9.86
C THR A 68 -5.36 -11.94 -10.87
N VAL A 69 -5.70 -13.13 -10.40
CA VAL A 69 -5.79 -14.32 -11.24
C VAL A 69 -7.17 -14.97 -11.15
N THR A 70 -7.57 -15.66 -12.21
CA THR A 70 -8.74 -16.53 -12.16
C THR A 70 -8.36 -17.90 -11.61
N GLY A 71 -9.26 -18.44 -10.83
CA GLY A 71 -9.05 -19.70 -10.14
C GLY A 71 -8.66 -19.50 -8.69
N ALA A 72 -8.75 -20.56 -7.93
CA ALA A 72 -8.47 -20.56 -6.51
C ALA A 72 -7.46 -21.67 -6.22
N ALA A 73 -6.18 -21.42 -6.53
CA ALA A 73 -5.15 -22.37 -6.15
C ALA A 73 -4.93 -22.30 -4.64
N THR A 74 -5.22 -23.40 -3.98
CA THR A 74 -4.91 -23.54 -2.55
C THR A 74 -3.41 -23.54 -2.30
N SER A 75 -2.65 -24.03 -3.24
CA SER A 75 -1.20 -24.12 -3.20
C SER A 75 -0.51 -22.75 -3.29
N LEU A 76 -1.16 -21.72 -3.83
CA LEU A 76 -0.54 -20.38 -3.95
C LEU A 76 0.01 -19.85 -2.62
N ARG A 77 -0.58 -20.26 -1.51
CA ARG A 77 -0.14 -19.89 -0.15
C ARG A 77 1.00 -20.74 0.40
N THR A 78 1.16 -21.94 -0.10
CA THR A 78 2.11 -22.93 0.40
C THR A 78 3.28 -23.15 -0.55
N ASP A 79 3.08 -22.85 -1.84
CA ASP A 79 4.13 -22.95 -2.83
C ASP A 79 5.20 -21.89 -2.59
N TRP A 80 6.42 -22.32 -2.69
CA TRP A 80 7.60 -21.47 -2.58
C TRP A 80 8.19 -21.12 -3.96
N ARG A 81 7.59 -21.63 -5.03
CA ARG A 81 7.96 -21.35 -6.42
C ARG A 81 6.73 -21.18 -7.30
N ILE A 82 6.78 -20.18 -8.15
CA ILE A 82 5.84 -19.98 -9.25
C ILE A 82 6.64 -19.88 -10.55
N ALA A 83 6.03 -20.27 -11.65
CA ALA A 83 6.55 -20.06 -12.98
C ALA A 83 5.56 -19.21 -13.80
N PHE A 84 6.00 -18.71 -14.93
CA PHE A 84 5.17 -17.89 -15.79
C PHE A 84 5.11 -18.50 -17.18
N ARG A 85 3.89 -18.55 -17.74
CA ARG A 85 3.66 -18.87 -19.15
C ARG A 85 3.30 -17.57 -19.86
N THR A 86 4.12 -17.16 -20.82
CA THR A 86 3.95 -15.94 -21.61
C THR A 86 4.46 -16.19 -23.03
N ARG A 87 3.96 -15.42 -24.02
CA ARG A 87 4.39 -15.52 -25.41
C ARG A 87 5.57 -14.61 -25.75
N ASP A 88 5.62 -13.44 -25.13
CA ASP A 88 6.54 -12.35 -25.46
C ASP A 88 7.43 -11.93 -24.29
N SER A 89 7.54 -12.78 -23.26
CA SER A 89 8.25 -12.48 -22.00
C SER A 89 7.61 -11.37 -21.16
N ARG A 90 6.41 -10.92 -21.51
CA ARG A 90 5.62 -9.97 -20.74
C ARG A 90 4.42 -10.69 -20.15
N LEU A 91 4.03 -10.30 -18.96
CA LEU A 91 2.79 -10.73 -18.32
C LEU A 91 1.80 -9.60 -18.48
N CYS A 92 0.68 -9.88 -19.14
CA CYS A 92 -0.36 -8.90 -19.40
C CYS A 92 -1.74 -9.53 -19.16
N PRO A 93 -2.72 -8.76 -18.64
CA PRO A 93 -4.03 -9.33 -18.33
C PRO A 93 -4.89 -9.66 -19.55
N TRP A 94 -4.60 -9.11 -20.72
CA TRP A 94 -5.36 -9.36 -21.95
C TRP A 94 -4.80 -10.50 -22.82
N GLY A 95 -3.68 -11.09 -22.41
CA GLY A 95 -3.08 -12.26 -23.07
C GLY A 95 -3.60 -13.58 -22.52
N ASP A 96 -3.06 -14.66 -23.06
CA ASP A 96 -3.22 -16.00 -22.47
C ASP A 96 -2.14 -16.26 -21.40
N ASP A 97 -1.66 -15.21 -20.78
CA ASP A 97 -0.59 -15.28 -19.80
C ASP A 97 -1.11 -15.87 -18.48
N ALA A 98 -0.31 -16.72 -17.89
CA ALA A 98 -0.69 -17.45 -16.70
C ALA A 98 0.49 -17.60 -15.73
N ILE A 99 0.13 -17.70 -14.47
CA ILE A 99 1.00 -18.14 -13.41
C ILE A 99 0.84 -19.66 -13.27
N LEU A 100 1.96 -20.36 -13.28
CA LEU A 100 2.00 -21.81 -13.09
C LEU A 100 2.35 -22.08 -11.62
N VAL A 101 1.56 -22.93 -11.02
CA VAL A 101 1.72 -23.38 -9.63
C VAL A 101 1.78 -24.89 -9.56
N ASP A 102 2.37 -25.42 -8.52
CA ASP A 102 2.43 -26.88 -8.29
C ASP A 102 1.19 -27.36 -7.54
N ASP A 103 0.02 -27.11 -8.13
CA ASP A 103 -1.27 -27.53 -7.59
C ASP A 103 -1.79 -28.72 -8.39
N PRO A 104 -2.20 -29.84 -7.75
CA PRO A 104 -2.68 -31.03 -8.44
C PRO A 104 -3.98 -30.80 -9.22
N VAL A 105 -4.78 -29.81 -8.81
CA VAL A 105 -6.09 -29.55 -9.40
C VAL A 105 -6.02 -28.39 -10.42
N GLN A 106 -5.33 -27.32 -10.07
CA GLN A 106 -5.28 -26.11 -10.88
C GLN A 106 -3.85 -25.62 -11.06
N ARG A 107 -3.20 -26.10 -12.09
CA ARG A 107 -1.80 -25.77 -12.40
C ARG A 107 -1.61 -24.41 -13.04
N GLU A 108 -2.63 -23.87 -13.68
CA GLU A 108 -2.57 -22.61 -14.40
C GLU A 108 -3.58 -21.61 -13.84
N LEU A 109 -3.09 -20.47 -13.45
CA LEU A 109 -3.87 -19.34 -12.99
C LEU A 109 -3.77 -18.23 -14.02
N ARG A 110 -4.86 -18.01 -14.78
CA ARG A 110 -4.88 -16.94 -15.80
C ARG A 110 -4.86 -15.58 -15.12
N ILE A 111 -4.02 -14.71 -15.62
CA ILE A 111 -3.93 -13.32 -15.15
C ILE A 111 -5.11 -12.53 -15.70
N THR A 112 -5.81 -11.81 -14.83
CA THR A 112 -6.98 -10.98 -15.17
C THR A 112 -6.76 -9.50 -14.90
N SER A 113 -5.84 -9.18 -14.02
CA SER A 113 -5.48 -7.79 -13.72
C SER A 113 -4.03 -7.72 -13.26
N ILE A 114 -3.35 -6.66 -13.67
CA ILE A 114 -2.05 -6.27 -13.15
C ILE A 114 -2.09 -4.78 -12.90
N ARG A 115 -1.71 -4.36 -11.69
CA ARG A 115 -1.63 -2.96 -11.27
C ARG A 115 -0.27 -2.69 -10.64
N GLU A 116 0.45 -1.68 -11.11
CA GLU A 116 1.62 -1.18 -10.39
C GLU A 116 1.16 -0.50 -9.11
N ILE A 117 1.80 -0.83 -7.99
CA ILE A 117 1.46 -0.35 -6.66
C ILE A 117 2.69 0.14 -5.93
N SER A 118 2.51 1.09 -5.02
CA SER A 118 3.55 1.62 -4.16
C SER A 118 3.81 0.71 -2.94
N ASP A 119 4.91 0.93 -2.24
CA ASP A 119 5.19 0.20 -0.99
C ASP A 119 4.10 0.46 0.07
N ARG A 120 3.53 1.66 0.10
CA ARG A 120 2.41 1.99 1.00
C ARG A 120 1.16 1.16 0.66
N ASP A 121 0.85 1.01 -0.63
CA ASP A 121 -0.29 0.20 -1.08
C ASP A 121 -0.06 -1.27 -0.72
N VAL A 122 1.18 -1.75 -0.80
CA VAL A 122 1.53 -3.09 -0.34
C VAL A 122 1.18 -3.27 1.13
N ASP A 123 1.58 -2.33 1.99
CA ASP A 123 1.27 -2.39 3.42
C ASP A 123 -0.23 -2.37 3.67
N THR A 124 -0.96 -1.49 2.99
CA THR A 124 -2.43 -1.43 3.04
C THR A 124 -3.08 -2.75 2.65
N LEU A 125 -2.62 -3.38 1.57
CA LEU A 125 -3.12 -4.68 1.12
C LEU A 125 -2.73 -5.80 2.10
N MET A 126 -1.52 -5.81 2.62
CA MET A 126 -1.08 -6.81 3.60
C MET A 126 -1.95 -6.79 4.86
N VAL A 127 -2.34 -5.61 5.32
CA VAL A 127 -3.26 -5.45 6.45
C VAL A 127 -4.67 -5.89 6.05
N HIS A 128 -5.18 -5.44 4.90
CA HIS A 128 -6.52 -5.78 4.41
C HIS A 128 -6.73 -7.29 4.29
N PHE A 129 -5.73 -8.02 3.81
CA PHE A 129 -5.77 -9.48 3.65
C PHE A 129 -5.33 -10.25 4.91
N GLY A 130 -5.12 -9.56 6.04
CA GLY A 130 -4.72 -10.17 7.30
C GLY A 130 -3.34 -10.86 7.24
N ARG A 131 -2.45 -10.36 6.39
CA ARG A 131 -1.07 -10.86 6.26
C ARG A 131 -0.08 -10.13 7.16
N ARG A 132 -0.47 -8.96 7.64
CA ARG A 132 0.23 -8.16 8.63
C ARG A 132 -0.80 -7.56 9.56
N GLU A 133 -0.48 -7.48 10.83
CA GLU A 133 -1.25 -6.63 11.74
C GLU A 133 -1.09 -5.17 11.32
N ALA A 134 -2.16 -4.38 11.42
CA ALA A 134 -2.03 -2.95 11.27
C ALA A 134 -1.00 -2.51 12.31
N ASP A 135 0.07 -1.83 11.87
CA ASP A 135 0.97 -1.18 12.83
C ASP A 135 0.08 -0.22 13.63
N GLU A 136 -0.29 -0.67 14.82
CA GLU A 136 -0.91 0.17 15.81
C GLU A 136 0.05 1.35 15.94
N GLN A 137 -0.40 2.51 15.48
CA GLN A 137 0.41 3.72 15.48
C GLN A 137 1.08 3.78 16.82
N LYS A 138 2.39 3.48 16.87
CA LYS A 138 3.16 3.56 18.11
C LYS A 138 2.81 4.92 18.71
N ALA A 139 1.98 4.89 19.74
CA ALA A 139 1.58 6.10 20.43
C ALA A 139 2.85 6.89 20.69
N PRO A 140 2.91 8.19 20.39
CA PRO A 140 4.12 8.96 20.61
C PRO A 140 4.58 8.66 22.04
N GLU A 141 5.79 8.13 22.13
CA GLU A 141 6.44 7.82 23.39
C GLU A 141 6.27 9.05 24.28
N PRO A 142 5.67 8.93 25.47
CA PRO A 142 5.41 10.11 26.30
C PRO A 142 6.74 10.84 26.42
N ALA A 143 6.74 12.09 25.95
CA ALA A 143 7.93 12.93 26.05
C ALA A 143 8.43 12.85 27.49
N ASP A 144 9.70 12.49 27.67
CA ASP A 144 10.35 12.52 28.97
C ASP A 144 9.96 13.80 29.67
N VAL A 145 9.06 13.67 30.64
CA VAL A 145 8.75 14.79 31.54
C VAL A 145 10.02 14.99 32.33
N PRO A 146 10.72 16.12 32.17
CA PRO A 146 11.90 16.36 32.96
C PRO A 146 11.47 16.24 34.42
N ASP A 147 12.13 15.32 35.11
CA ASP A 147 11.95 15.07 36.54
C ASP A 147 12.03 16.43 37.25
N ALA A 148 10.85 16.99 37.58
CA ALA A 148 10.76 18.19 38.35
C ALA A 148 11.29 17.82 39.74
N GLY A 149 12.56 18.16 39.94
CA GLY A 149 13.29 17.83 41.16
C GLY A 149 12.40 17.98 42.36
N VAL A 150 12.16 16.85 43.00
CA VAL A 150 11.56 16.83 44.35
C VAL A 150 12.62 17.43 45.25
N GLU A 151 12.55 18.74 45.42
CA GLU A 151 13.32 19.45 46.41
C GLU A 151 12.84 18.98 47.77
N GLU A 152 13.56 17.99 48.26
CA GLU A 152 13.38 17.38 49.57
C GLU A 152 13.45 18.49 50.62
N LEU A 153 12.29 18.88 51.13
CA LEU A 153 12.12 19.77 52.26
C LEU A 153 12.51 19.01 53.54
N ASP A 154 13.82 18.80 53.69
CA ASP A 154 14.40 18.36 54.96
C ASP A 154 14.39 19.57 55.96
N ARG A 155 13.22 19.81 56.55
CA ARG A 155 13.08 20.72 57.68
C ARG A 155 13.15 19.93 58.97
N PRO A 156 14.19 20.12 59.77
CA PRO A 156 14.22 19.50 61.08
C PRO A 156 13.12 20.06 61.97
N ILE A 157 12.32 19.16 62.51
CA ILE A 157 11.24 19.48 63.51
C ILE A 157 11.90 19.93 64.79
N PRO A 158 11.60 21.12 65.32
CA PRO A 158 12.12 21.54 66.62
C PRO A 158 11.47 20.71 67.73
N SER A 159 12.31 20.13 68.61
CA SER A 159 11.88 19.40 69.80
C SER A 159 11.18 20.29 70.82
N PRO A 160 10.08 19.86 71.46
CA PRO A 160 9.43 20.60 72.53
C PRO A 160 10.25 20.50 73.83
N GLN A 161 10.44 21.65 74.49
CA GLN A 161 10.97 21.76 75.84
C GLN A 161 9.86 21.53 76.86
#